data_6988bec5f3210749257e02e0829d73ba
#
_entry.id   6988bec5f3210749257e02e0829d73ba
#
_cell.length_a   1.000
_cell.length_b   1.000
_cell.length_c   1.000
_cell.angle_alpha   90.00
_cell.angle_beta   90.00
_cell.angle_gamma   90.00
#
_symmetry.space_group_name_H-M   'P 1'
#
loop_
_entity.id
_entity.type
_entity.pdbx_description
1 polymer ?
#
loop_
_entity_poly.entity_id
_entity_poly.type
_entity_poly.pdbx_seq_one_letter_code
_entity_poly.pdbx_strand_id
1 'polypeptide(L)'
;MEYVSLYPHLYGYSMNKHIITEISPLSEKDCLFIVERYKTEFTYPLHNHKEYELNFVENGAGVRRIVGDSVEEIGDYDLVLLCGDNLEHVWEQGNCQSKQIREITIQFSPDLFSNNFIDKKQFTSIRKMLDRAQKGLSFPLHAVMKVYSTIDSLLKGEPGFYQFVKFLTILYELSICDDARTLSSSSFARSKTASDS
;
A
#
# COMPACT_ATOMS: atom_id res chain seq x y z
N MET A 1 -6.72 -13.16 24.21
CA MET A 1 -7.26 -11.78 24.19
C MET A 1 -8.10 -11.67 22.94
N GLU A 2 -9.40 -11.62 23.10
CA GLU A 2 -10.33 -11.51 21.96
C GLU A 2 -10.35 -10.05 21.48
N TYR A 3 -9.87 -9.78 20.29
CA TYR A 3 -10.03 -8.47 19.65
C TYR A 3 -11.42 -8.37 19.06
N VAL A 4 -12.25 -7.54 19.65
CA VAL A 4 -13.52 -7.12 19.07
C VAL A 4 -13.23 -6.24 17.86
N SER A 5 -13.74 -6.65 16.68
CA SER A 5 -13.64 -5.91 15.43
C SER A 5 -14.07 -4.45 15.61
N LEU A 6 -13.19 -3.51 15.24
CA LEU A 6 -13.42 -2.06 15.25
C LEU A 6 -14.31 -1.55 14.08
N TYR A 7 -15.03 -2.41 13.40
CA TYR A 7 -15.89 -2.07 12.25
C TYR A 7 -17.38 -2.20 12.56
N PRO A 8 -18.02 -1.25 13.29
CA PRO A 8 -19.44 -1.37 13.69
C PRO A 8 -20.45 -1.22 12.53
N HIS A 9 -20.00 -0.90 11.31
CA HIS A 9 -20.89 -0.63 10.18
C HIS A 9 -20.97 -1.74 9.12
N LEU A 10 -20.29 -2.86 9.34
CA LEU A 10 -20.40 -4.03 8.47
C LEU A 10 -21.50 -4.94 9.00
N TYR A 11 -22.76 -4.58 8.76
CA TYR A 11 -23.91 -5.45 9.03
C TYR A 11 -23.74 -6.77 8.28
N GLY A 12 -23.52 -7.85 9.02
CA GLY A 12 -23.70 -9.20 8.55
C GLY A 12 -22.49 -10.14 8.55
N TYR A 13 -21.31 -9.72 8.98
CA TYR A 13 -20.16 -10.61 9.09
C TYR A 13 -19.56 -10.59 10.49
N SER A 14 -20.11 -11.42 11.39
CA SER A 14 -19.40 -11.89 12.58
C SER A 14 -18.41 -12.98 12.13
N MET A 15 -17.22 -12.59 11.72
CA MET A 15 -16.08 -13.49 11.64
C MET A 15 -14.96 -12.90 12.48
N ASN A 16 -14.42 -13.69 13.43
CA ASN A 16 -13.13 -13.42 14.06
C ASN A 16 -12.06 -13.36 12.96
N LYS A 17 -11.85 -12.18 12.35
CA LYS A 17 -10.76 -11.97 11.40
C LYS A 17 -9.48 -11.92 12.23
N HIS A 18 -8.72 -13.00 12.23
CA HIS A 18 -7.36 -12.97 12.75
C HIS A 18 -6.53 -12.06 11.85
N ILE A 19 -5.98 -10.99 12.46
CA ILE A 19 -5.04 -10.11 11.77
C ILE A 19 -3.70 -10.84 11.78
N ILE A 20 -3.11 -10.95 10.59
CA ILE A 20 -1.80 -11.59 10.42
C ILE A 20 -0.74 -10.48 10.34
N THR A 21 0.33 -10.62 11.12
CA THR A 21 1.54 -9.83 10.87
C THR A 21 2.34 -10.54 9.80
N GLU A 22 2.41 -9.94 8.62
CA GLU A 22 3.20 -10.46 7.51
C GLU A 22 4.68 -10.24 7.77
N ILE A 23 5.49 -11.25 7.47
CA ILE A 23 6.94 -11.13 7.42
C ILE A 23 7.32 -10.90 5.97
N SER A 24 7.76 -9.67 5.67
CA SER A 24 8.20 -9.32 4.31
C SER A 24 9.39 -10.17 3.87
N PRO A 25 9.43 -10.59 2.60
CA PRO A 25 10.60 -11.23 2.01
C PRO A 25 11.76 -10.26 1.75
N LEU A 26 11.59 -8.96 2.00
CA LEU A 26 12.62 -7.94 1.82
C LEU A 26 13.84 -8.24 2.70
N SER A 27 14.98 -8.48 2.09
CA SER A 27 16.21 -8.71 2.82
C SER A 27 16.86 -7.39 3.28
N GLU A 28 17.65 -7.41 4.37
CA GLU A 28 18.40 -6.24 4.85
C GLU A 28 19.42 -5.69 3.83
N LYS A 29 19.75 -6.47 2.81
CA LYS A 29 20.71 -6.09 1.75
C LYS A 29 20.04 -5.50 0.53
N ASP A 30 18.71 -5.60 0.44
CA ASP A 30 17.93 -5.14 -0.70
C ASP A 30 17.22 -3.82 -0.39
N CYS A 31 17.19 -2.93 -1.37
CA CYS A 31 16.41 -1.70 -1.27
C CYS A 31 14.91 -1.94 -1.46
N LEU A 32 14.56 -2.95 -2.26
CA LEU A 32 13.20 -3.22 -2.72
C LEU A 32 12.94 -4.72 -2.75
N PHE A 33 11.71 -5.09 -2.41
CA PHE A 33 11.10 -6.35 -2.82
C PHE A 33 9.95 -6.04 -3.77
N ILE A 34 9.96 -6.64 -4.96
CA ILE A 34 8.95 -6.42 -5.99
C ILE A 34 8.39 -7.77 -6.41
N VAL A 35 7.07 -7.88 -6.44
CA VAL A 35 6.40 -9.08 -6.92
C VAL A 35 5.20 -8.69 -7.78
N GLU A 36 5.07 -9.39 -8.91
CA GLU A 36 3.91 -9.32 -9.80
C GLU A 36 3.12 -10.63 -9.69
N ARG A 37 1.81 -10.50 -9.59
CA ARG A 37 0.89 -11.65 -9.54
C ARG A 37 -0.25 -11.44 -10.51
N TYR A 38 -0.59 -12.48 -11.24
CA TYR A 38 -1.84 -12.58 -12.00
C TYR A 38 -2.77 -13.53 -11.25
N LYS A 39 -3.98 -13.09 -10.96
CA LYS A 39 -4.92 -13.83 -10.13
C LYS A 39 -6.36 -13.70 -10.65
N THR A 40 -7.19 -14.64 -10.24
CA THR A 40 -8.63 -14.64 -10.52
C THR A 40 -9.45 -14.17 -9.32
N GLU A 41 -8.81 -14.11 -8.13
CA GLU A 41 -9.44 -13.72 -6.88
C GLU A 41 -8.40 -13.24 -5.86
N PHE A 42 -8.86 -12.45 -4.89
CA PHE A 42 -8.10 -12.06 -3.72
C PHE A 42 -8.43 -12.98 -2.55
N THR A 43 -7.43 -13.69 -2.03
CA THR A 43 -7.58 -14.67 -0.94
C THR A 43 -6.70 -14.35 0.27
N TYR A 44 -5.81 -13.36 0.15
CA TYR A 44 -4.92 -13.00 1.25
C TYR A 44 -5.73 -12.33 2.37
N PRO A 45 -5.50 -12.69 3.64
CA PRO A 45 -6.29 -12.19 4.76
C PRO A 45 -5.90 -10.76 5.15
N LEU A 46 -6.70 -10.16 6.05
CA LEU A 46 -6.37 -8.88 6.68
C LEU A 46 -5.03 -9.00 7.42
N HIS A 47 -4.10 -8.10 7.12
CA HIS A 47 -2.74 -8.15 7.62
C HIS A 47 -2.15 -6.76 7.84
N ASN A 48 -0.98 -6.74 8.49
CA ASN A 48 -0.10 -5.59 8.59
C ASN A 48 1.36 -6.07 8.46
N HIS A 49 2.27 -5.16 8.20
CA HIS A 49 3.72 -5.38 8.16
C HIS A 49 4.47 -4.09 8.50
N LYS A 50 5.80 -4.13 8.62
CA LYS A 50 6.63 -2.96 8.98
C LYS A 50 7.00 -2.09 7.78
N GLU A 51 7.12 -2.70 6.62
CA GLU A 51 7.61 -2.07 5.41
C GLU A 51 6.57 -1.08 4.87
N TYR A 52 7.04 -0.06 4.15
CA TYR A 52 6.17 0.66 3.22
C TYR A 52 5.79 -0.28 2.08
N GLU A 53 4.56 -0.15 1.62
CA GLU A 53 4.07 -0.90 0.48
C GLU A 53 3.40 0.03 -0.54
N LEU A 54 3.87 0.00 -1.77
CA LEU A 54 3.16 0.54 -2.92
C LEU A 54 2.47 -0.63 -3.64
N ASN A 55 1.15 -0.70 -3.51
CA ASN A 55 0.33 -1.75 -4.13
C ASN A 55 -0.41 -1.18 -5.33
N PHE A 56 -0.22 -1.81 -6.48
CA PHE A 56 -0.88 -1.49 -7.75
C PHE A 56 -1.77 -2.65 -8.17
N VAL A 57 -3.01 -2.33 -8.53
CA VAL A 57 -3.98 -3.29 -9.08
C VAL A 57 -4.46 -2.80 -10.44
N GLU A 58 -4.50 -3.70 -11.41
CA GLU A 58 -5.05 -3.51 -12.76
C GLU A 58 -6.11 -4.58 -13.03
N ASN A 59 -7.17 -4.22 -13.75
CA ASN A 59 -8.37 -5.03 -13.98
C ASN A 59 -9.10 -5.40 -12.67
N GLY A 60 -9.09 -4.50 -11.69
CA GLY A 60 -9.61 -4.71 -10.35
C GLY A 60 -11.02 -4.17 -10.10
N ALA A 61 -11.76 -3.73 -11.14
CA ALA A 61 -13.09 -3.16 -10.95
C ALA A 61 -13.99 -4.06 -10.11
N GLY A 62 -14.54 -3.52 -9.00
CA GLY A 62 -15.37 -4.25 -8.06
C GLY A 62 -14.63 -4.93 -6.90
N VAL A 63 -13.31 -4.91 -6.87
CA VAL A 63 -12.52 -5.36 -5.71
C VAL A 63 -12.77 -4.41 -4.53
N ARG A 64 -12.97 -4.97 -3.35
CA ARG A 64 -13.14 -4.23 -2.11
C ARG A 64 -11.80 -4.07 -1.41
N ARG A 65 -11.33 -2.82 -1.30
CA ARG A 65 -10.12 -2.47 -0.57
C ARG A 65 -10.48 -1.99 0.83
N ILE A 66 -9.81 -2.54 1.83
CA ILE A 66 -9.91 -2.12 3.23
C ILE A 66 -8.54 -1.63 3.67
N VAL A 67 -8.46 -0.42 4.19
CA VAL A 67 -7.23 0.17 4.76
C VAL A 67 -7.61 0.94 6.03
N GLY A 68 -7.21 0.42 7.18
CA GLY A 68 -7.67 0.93 8.47
C GLY A 68 -9.20 0.89 8.58
N ASP A 69 -9.83 2.04 8.77
CA ASP A 69 -11.29 2.21 8.83
C ASP A 69 -11.93 2.60 7.48
N SER A 70 -11.13 2.69 6.40
CA SER A 70 -11.63 2.95 5.05
C SER A 70 -12.02 1.63 4.37
N VAL A 71 -13.23 1.58 3.82
CA VAL A 71 -13.73 0.45 3.02
C VAL A 71 -14.29 0.99 1.71
N GLU A 72 -13.67 0.63 0.61
CA GLU A 72 -14.02 1.15 -0.71
C GLU A 72 -14.01 0.05 -1.78
N GLU A 73 -14.91 0.17 -2.76
CA GLU A 73 -14.82 -0.59 -4.00
C GLU A 73 -13.95 0.18 -4.99
N ILE A 74 -12.93 -0.48 -5.57
CA ILE A 74 -12.00 0.15 -6.50
C ILE A 74 -12.49 0.03 -7.96
N GLY A 75 -11.95 0.90 -8.82
CA GLY A 75 -12.11 0.82 -10.28
C GLY A 75 -11.15 -0.18 -10.92
N ASP A 76 -11.00 -0.07 -12.26
CA ASP A 76 -10.07 -0.94 -13.01
C ASP A 76 -8.62 -0.81 -12.56
N TYR A 77 -8.22 0.38 -12.12
CA TYR A 77 -6.89 0.69 -11.61
C TYR A 77 -6.99 1.20 -10.19
N ASP A 78 -6.11 0.71 -9.35
CA ASP A 78 -5.91 1.19 -7.98
C ASP A 78 -4.41 1.30 -7.69
N LEU A 79 -4.00 2.37 -7.04
CA LEU A 79 -2.62 2.56 -6.58
C LEU A 79 -2.65 3.17 -5.19
N VAL A 80 -2.08 2.46 -4.24
CA VAL A 80 -2.09 2.84 -2.83
C VAL A 80 -0.68 2.75 -2.26
N LEU A 81 -0.26 3.76 -1.52
CA LEU A 81 0.94 3.72 -0.69
C LEU A 81 0.53 3.55 0.77
N LEU A 82 1.01 2.49 1.38
CA LEU A 82 0.80 2.14 2.77
C LEU A 82 2.09 2.33 3.56
N CYS A 83 1.99 2.89 4.75
CA CYS A 83 3.05 2.80 5.75
C CYS A 83 2.74 1.58 6.61
N GLY A 84 3.74 0.69 6.75
CA GLY A 84 3.52 -0.58 7.41
C GLY A 84 3.09 -0.51 8.86
N ASP A 85 3.58 0.44 9.61
CA ASP A 85 3.51 0.48 11.08
C ASP A 85 2.07 0.34 11.63
N ASN A 86 1.62 -0.92 11.74
CA ASN A 86 0.30 -1.32 12.24
C ASN A 86 -0.94 -0.87 11.41
N LEU A 87 -0.77 -0.41 10.19
CA LEU A 87 -1.89 -0.10 9.30
C LEU A 87 -2.45 -1.39 8.68
N GLU A 88 -3.56 -1.87 9.24
CA GLU A 88 -4.22 -3.07 8.73
C GLU A 88 -4.82 -2.82 7.35
N HIS A 89 -4.60 -3.77 6.45
CA HIS A 89 -5.12 -3.66 5.09
C HIS A 89 -5.39 -5.02 4.45
N VAL A 90 -6.28 -5.01 3.46
CA VAL A 90 -6.62 -6.18 2.65
C VAL A 90 -7.35 -5.75 1.38
N TRP A 91 -7.14 -6.48 0.30
CA TRP A 91 -8.01 -6.48 -0.88
C TRP A 91 -8.85 -7.76 -0.85
N GLU A 92 -10.15 -7.61 -0.99
CA GLU A 92 -11.12 -8.71 -1.02
C GLU A 92 -11.81 -8.75 -2.38
N GLN A 93 -12.26 -9.91 -2.81
CA GLN A 93 -12.88 -10.09 -4.13
C GLN A 93 -14.03 -9.11 -4.39
N GLY A 94 -14.85 -8.82 -3.39
CA GLY A 94 -16.00 -7.93 -3.55
C GLY A 94 -16.91 -8.35 -4.72
N ASN A 95 -17.24 -7.39 -5.57
CA ASN A 95 -18.06 -7.59 -6.77
C ASN A 95 -17.24 -7.85 -8.04
N CYS A 96 -15.91 -7.97 -7.92
CA CYS A 96 -15.02 -8.12 -9.07
C CYS A 96 -15.27 -9.44 -9.81
N GLN A 97 -15.45 -9.34 -11.14
CA GLN A 97 -15.69 -10.47 -12.03
C GLN A 97 -14.48 -10.75 -12.95
N SER A 98 -13.42 -9.98 -12.83
CA SER A 98 -12.22 -10.16 -13.64
C SER A 98 -11.58 -11.53 -13.41
N LYS A 99 -11.10 -12.14 -14.49
CA LYS A 99 -10.34 -13.39 -14.46
C LYS A 99 -8.84 -13.18 -14.69
N GLN A 100 -8.41 -11.92 -14.80
CA GLN A 100 -7.04 -11.53 -15.08
C GLN A 100 -6.68 -10.27 -14.28
N ILE A 101 -6.87 -10.32 -12.98
CA ILE A 101 -6.43 -9.25 -12.07
C ILE A 101 -4.91 -9.28 -12.02
N ARG A 102 -4.27 -8.15 -12.33
CA ARG A 102 -2.84 -7.98 -12.17
C ARG A 102 -2.57 -7.18 -10.90
N GLU A 103 -1.73 -7.71 -10.04
CA GLU A 103 -1.30 -7.03 -8.83
C GLU A 103 0.23 -6.92 -8.81
N ILE A 104 0.73 -5.73 -8.53
CA ILE A 104 2.16 -5.47 -8.32
C ILE A 104 2.32 -4.90 -6.92
N THR A 105 3.09 -5.59 -6.10
CA THR A 105 3.44 -5.16 -4.74
C THR A 105 4.92 -4.77 -4.72
N ILE A 106 5.20 -3.55 -4.26
CA ILE A 106 6.56 -3.03 -4.07
C ILE A 106 6.72 -2.69 -2.59
N GLN A 107 7.55 -3.46 -1.88
CA GLN A 107 7.86 -3.21 -0.47
C GLN A 107 9.26 -2.62 -0.32
N PHE A 108 9.42 -1.68 0.63
CA PHE A 108 10.70 -1.07 0.97
C PHE A 108 10.78 -0.72 2.45
N SER A 109 11.99 -0.80 3.00
CA SER A 109 12.20 -0.57 4.44
C SER A 109 11.93 0.89 4.83
N PRO A 110 11.34 1.16 6.01
CA PRO A 110 11.30 2.49 6.60
C PRO A 110 12.69 3.11 6.75
N ASP A 111 13.72 2.27 6.93
CA ASP A 111 15.11 2.71 7.10
C ASP A 111 15.84 3.00 5.79
N LEU A 112 15.19 2.78 4.63
CA LEU A 112 15.81 3.01 3.30
C LEU A 112 16.38 4.41 3.15
N PHE A 113 15.72 5.39 3.77
CA PHE A 113 16.11 6.80 3.73
C PHE A 113 16.63 7.30 5.08
N SER A 114 17.24 6.43 5.88
CA SER A 114 17.77 6.74 7.21
C SER A 114 18.94 7.75 7.18
N ASN A 115 19.47 8.13 8.34
CA ASN A 115 20.62 9.01 8.51
C ASN A 115 20.44 10.41 7.89
N ASN A 116 19.25 11.01 8.07
CA ASN A 116 18.90 12.35 7.57
C ASN A 116 18.92 12.47 6.03
N PHE A 117 18.94 11.36 5.29
CA PHE A 117 18.90 11.38 3.83
C PHE A 117 17.58 11.93 3.32
N ILE A 118 16.46 11.49 3.93
CA ILE A 118 15.10 11.96 3.59
C ILE A 118 14.90 13.46 3.91
N ASP A 119 15.72 14.05 4.79
CA ASP A 119 15.64 15.46 5.18
C ASP A 119 16.29 16.41 4.19
N LYS A 120 16.98 15.87 3.18
CA LYS A 120 17.55 16.68 2.12
C LYS A 120 16.45 17.35 1.31
N LYS A 121 16.70 18.61 0.85
CA LYS A 121 15.71 19.42 0.12
C LYS A 121 15.09 18.70 -1.08
N GLN A 122 15.87 17.86 -1.75
CA GLN A 122 15.43 17.10 -2.92
C GLN A 122 14.36 16.05 -2.59
N PHE A 123 14.24 15.64 -1.33
CA PHE A 123 13.28 14.65 -0.85
C PHE A 123 12.07 15.25 -0.13
N THR A 124 11.94 16.58 -0.10
CA THR A 124 10.87 17.26 0.68
C THR A 124 9.47 16.77 0.31
N SER A 125 9.16 16.60 -0.98
CA SER A 125 7.85 16.10 -1.44
C SER A 125 7.66 14.63 -1.07
N ILE A 126 8.68 13.80 -1.28
CA ILE A 126 8.65 12.38 -0.94
C ILE A 126 8.43 12.20 0.56
N ARG A 127 9.15 12.92 1.42
CA ARG A 127 8.96 12.88 2.87
C ARG A 127 7.51 13.19 3.26
N LYS A 128 6.96 14.30 2.75
CA LYS A 128 5.56 14.67 3.01
C LYS A 128 4.57 13.60 2.57
N MET A 129 4.83 12.95 1.43
CA MET A 129 4.01 11.84 0.95
C MET A 129 4.09 10.63 1.89
N LEU A 130 5.30 10.24 2.33
CA LEU A 130 5.49 9.14 3.26
C LEU A 130 4.82 9.39 4.62
N ASP A 131 4.88 10.64 5.13
CA ASP A 131 4.18 11.03 6.35
C ASP A 131 2.64 10.86 6.19
N ARG A 132 2.08 11.20 5.03
CA ARG A 132 0.65 11.01 4.74
C ARG A 132 0.28 9.54 4.58
N ALA A 133 1.21 8.71 4.08
CA ALA A 133 1.01 7.29 3.85
C ALA A 133 0.79 6.48 5.15
N GLN A 134 1.07 7.06 6.33
CA GLN A 134 0.71 6.47 7.63
C GLN A 134 -0.79 6.20 7.80
N LYS A 135 -1.63 6.83 7.00
CA LYS A 135 -3.08 6.61 6.95
C LYS A 135 -3.54 5.90 5.68
N GLY A 136 -2.60 5.35 4.93
CA GLY A 136 -2.83 4.91 3.57
C GLY A 136 -3.10 6.09 2.63
N LEU A 137 -2.50 6.09 1.47
CA LEU A 137 -2.58 7.17 0.49
C LEU A 137 -3.00 6.59 -0.86
N SER A 138 -4.18 6.92 -1.33
CA SER A 138 -4.72 6.51 -2.63
C SER A 138 -4.45 7.58 -3.67
N PHE A 139 -4.03 7.16 -4.86
CA PHE A 139 -3.69 8.04 -5.98
C PHE A 139 -4.80 8.02 -7.04
N PRO A 140 -5.15 9.19 -7.60
CA PRO A 140 -6.14 9.27 -8.67
C PRO A 140 -5.61 8.68 -9.98
N LEU A 141 -6.52 8.32 -10.88
CA LEU A 141 -6.20 7.63 -12.13
C LEU A 141 -5.12 8.34 -12.96
N HIS A 142 -5.14 9.67 -13.05
CA HIS A 142 -4.14 10.40 -13.83
C HIS A 142 -2.72 10.24 -13.25
N ALA A 143 -2.58 10.17 -11.91
CA ALA A 143 -1.27 9.89 -11.27
C ALA A 143 -0.84 8.45 -11.51
N VAL A 144 -1.79 7.50 -11.47
CA VAL A 144 -1.54 6.09 -11.83
C VAL A 144 -1.01 6.00 -13.26
N MET A 145 -1.70 6.62 -14.22
CA MET A 145 -1.29 6.59 -15.63
C MET A 145 0.08 7.25 -15.87
N LYS A 146 0.42 8.27 -15.09
CA LYS A 146 1.73 8.94 -15.15
C LYS A 146 2.89 8.00 -14.82
N VAL A 147 2.71 7.11 -13.85
CA VAL A 147 3.75 6.18 -13.39
C VAL A 147 3.62 4.77 -13.98
N TYR A 148 2.54 4.46 -14.68
CA TYR A 148 2.20 3.13 -15.18
C TYR A 148 3.36 2.48 -15.95
N SER A 149 3.88 3.16 -16.97
CA SER A 149 4.97 2.62 -17.80
C SER A 149 6.26 2.41 -17.01
N THR A 150 6.51 3.24 -15.99
CA THR A 150 7.68 3.09 -15.13
C THR A 150 7.50 1.91 -14.18
N ILE A 151 6.31 1.71 -13.59
CA ILE A 151 5.97 0.53 -12.80
C ILE A 151 6.15 -0.73 -13.65
N ASP A 152 5.59 -0.78 -14.86
CA ASP A 152 5.71 -1.90 -15.77
C ASP A 152 7.18 -2.19 -16.13
N SER A 153 8.00 -1.14 -16.27
CA SER A 153 9.43 -1.28 -16.59
C SER A 153 10.29 -1.75 -15.39
N LEU A 154 9.79 -1.64 -14.15
CA LEU A 154 10.50 -2.20 -12.99
C LEU A 154 10.60 -3.72 -13.04
N LEU A 155 9.60 -4.37 -13.64
CA LEU A 155 9.50 -5.82 -13.75
C LEU A 155 10.30 -6.38 -14.91
N LYS A 156 10.71 -5.50 -15.84
CA LYS A 156 11.47 -5.85 -17.05
C LYS A 156 12.93 -5.47 -16.86
N GLY A 157 13.77 -6.43 -16.70
CA GLY A 157 15.21 -6.22 -16.57
C GLY A 157 15.80 -6.82 -15.28
N GLU A 158 17.12 -6.75 -15.18
CA GLU A 158 17.83 -7.27 -14.03
C GLU A 158 17.65 -6.37 -12.80
N PRO A 159 17.44 -6.97 -11.60
CA PRO A 159 17.47 -6.22 -10.34
C PRO A 159 18.80 -5.47 -10.19
N GLY A 160 18.72 -4.23 -9.71
CA GLY A 160 19.93 -3.45 -9.48
C GLY A 160 19.71 -1.95 -9.41
N PHE A 161 20.78 -1.21 -9.60
CA PHE A 161 20.79 0.24 -9.42
C PHE A 161 19.74 0.98 -10.27
N TYR A 162 19.60 0.62 -11.54
CA TYR A 162 18.61 1.27 -12.41
C TYR A 162 17.15 0.96 -12.03
N GLN A 163 16.88 -0.22 -11.49
CA GLN A 163 15.58 -0.55 -10.93
C GLN A 163 15.26 0.37 -9.74
N PHE A 164 16.24 0.58 -8.87
CA PHE A 164 16.10 1.51 -7.74
C PHE A 164 15.90 2.97 -8.19
N VAL A 165 16.63 3.42 -9.22
CA VAL A 165 16.42 4.78 -9.80
C VAL A 165 14.99 4.94 -10.35
N LYS A 166 14.46 3.94 -11.06
CA LYS A 166 13.07 3.95 -11.53
C LYS A 166 12.07 4.03 -10.37
N PHE A 167 12.32 3.27 -9.31
CA PHE A 167 11.50 3.34 -8.10
C PHE A 167 11.52 4.74 -7.46
N LEU A 168 12.68 5.37 -7.32
CA LEU A 168 12.78 6.76 -6.84
C LEU A 168 12.02 7.73 -7.75
N THR A 169 12.05 7.51 -9.05
CA THR A 169 11.28 8.30 -10.02
C THR A 169 9.77 8.15 -9.77
N ILE A 170 9.29 6.91 -9.56
CA ILE A 170 7.88 6.67 -9.21
C ILE A 170 7.51 7.41 -7.92
N LEU A 171 8.30 7.28 -6.86
CA LEU A 171 8.04 7.97 -5.60
C LEU A 171 7.99 9.49 -5.80
N TYR A 172 8.90 10.05 -6.58
CA TYR A 172 8.91 11.50 -6.87
C TYR A 172 7.66 11.92 -7.62
N GLU A 173 7.30 11.24 -8.71
CA GLU A 173 6.12 11.57 -9.52
C GLU A 173 4.82 11.47 -8.72
N LEU A 174 4.71 10.49 -7.84
CA LEU A 174 3.57 10.36 -6.93
C LEU A 174 3.58 11.44 -5.84
N SER A 175 4.76 11.84 -5.36
CA SER A 175 4.90 12.83 -4.27
C SER A 175 4.47 14.25 -4.63
N ILE A 176 4.42 14.56 -5.91
CA ILE A 176 3.96 15.86 -6.44
C ILE A 176 2.48 15.83 -6.89
N CYS A 177 1.76 14.75 -6.58
CA CYS A 177 0.33 14.65 -6.83
C CYS A 177 -0.45 15.30 -5.68
N ASP A 178 -1.05 16.45 -5.94
CA ASP A 178 -1.74 17.25 -4.91
C ASP A 178 -3.08 16.66 -4.47
N ASP A 179 -3.76 15.93 -5.35
CA ASP A 179 -5.08 15.34 -5.13
C ASP A 179 -5.05 13.85 -4.70
N ALA A 180 -3.87 13.34 -4.32
CA ALA A 180 -3.78 12.07 -3.61
C ALA A 180 -4.55 12.16 -2.27
N ARG A 181 -5.33 11.13 -1.95
CA ARG A 181 -6.29 11.13 -0.84
C ARG A 181 -5.86 10.16 0.27
N THR A 182 -5.87 10.61 1.51
CA THR A 182 -5.69 9.72 2.67
C THR A 182 -6.93 8.85 2.87
N LEU A 183 -6.72 7.60 3.27
CA LEU A 183 -7.78 6.60 3.42
C LEU A 183 -8.28 6.51 4.86
N SER A 184 -7.42 6.16 5.80
CA SER A 184 -7.81 5.97 7.19
C SER A 184 -7.99 7.29 7.95
N SER A 185 -8.90 7.31 8.91
CA SER A 185 -9.16 8.48 9.75
C SER A 185 -8.08 8.69 10.81
N SER A 186 -8.02 9.92 11.35
CA SER A 186 -7.10 10.24 12.45
C SER A 186 -7.49 9.57 13.77
N SER A 187 -8.77 9.20 13.96
CA SER A 187 -9.27 8.49 15.14
C SER A 187 -8.78 7.05 15.17
N PHE A 188 -8.72 6.40 14.01
CA PHE A 188 -8.18 5.05 13.89
C PHE A 188 -6.70 4.98 14.32
N ALA A 189 -5.87 5.91 13.84
CA ALA A 189 -4.45 5.96 14.20
C ALA A 189 -4.22 6.23 15.71
N ARG A 190 -5.09 7.03 16.36
CA ARG A 190 -4.98 7.32 17.80
C ARG A 190 -5.39 6.19 18.71
N SER A 191 -6.36 5.36 18.30
CA SER A 191 -6.83 4.25 19.13
C SER A 191 -5.77 3.18 19.34
N LYS A 192 -4.85 3.02 18.39
CA LYS A 192 -3.76 2.03 18.49
C LYS A 192 -2.60 2.47 19.38
N THR A 193 -2.25 3.75 19.41
CA THR A 193 -1.21 4.27 20.33
C THR A 193 -1.62 4.26 21.80
N ALA A 194 -2.92 4.24 22.09
CA ALA A 194 -3.45 4.17 23.45
C ALA A 194 -3.55 2.74 24.02
N SER A 195 -3.47 1.71 23.18
CA SER A 195 -3.52 0.30 23.59
C SER A 195 -2.15 -0.33 23.86
N ASP A 196 -1.07 0.34 23.46
CA ASP A 196 0.32 -0.12 23.62
C ASP A 196 1.07 0.57 24.79
N SER A 197 0.37 1.30 25.67
CA SER A 197 0.94 2.00 26.85
C SER A 197 0.50 1.41 28.16
#